data_f1cc43a5d16f0af7bd397defef65947f
#
_entry.id   f1cc43a5d16f0af7bd397defef65947f
#
_cell.length_a   1.000
_cell.length_b   1.000
_cell.length_c   1.000
_cell.angle_alpha   90.00
_cell.angle_beta   90.00
_cell.angle_gamma   90.00
#
_symmetry.space_group_name_H-M   'P 1'
#
loop_
_entity.id
_entity.type
_entity.pdbx_description
1 polymer ?
#
loop_
_entity_poly.entity_id
_entity_poly.type
_entity_poly.pdbx_seq_one_letter_code
_entity_poly.pdbx_strand_id
1 'polypeptide(L)'
;MTDINRIEALERRLAVLEDKDEIRRLRDDYHGCINDGRFDEIVDLFTDDAHVELGYLATYVGRDAIDAGFRGMGTRERFYIKQFIHSHRINVDGDDGTGTSYLEARYGRFGTSYLVSGKYDDICRRVDGRWLFSSMIAVFYYTVPDGVGWTGDELHYLKAK
;
A
#
# COMPACT_ATOMS: atom_id res chain seq x y z
N MET A 1 38.27 -15.15 12.45
CA MET A 1 37.12 -15.28 11.55
C MET A 1 37.67 -15.59 10.19
N THR A 2 37.35 -16.76 9.64
CA THR A 2 37.88 -17.17 8.33
C THR A 2 37.20 -16.35 7.21
N ASP A 3 37.86 -16.21 6.06
CA ASP A 3 37.30 -15.48 4.90
C ASP A 3 35.96 -16.07 4.44
N ILE A 4 35.78 -17.39 4.57
CA ILE A 4 34.52 -18.10 4.28
C ILE A 4 33.40 -17.58 5.17
N ASN A 5 33.59 -17.50 6.48
CA ASN A 5 32.56 -17.00 7.41
C ASN A 5 32.20 -15.53 7.13
N ARG A 6 33.16 -14.76 6.61
CA ARG A 6 32.91 -13.36 6.22
C ARG A 6 32.09 -13.28 4.94
N ILE A 7 32.36 -14.11 3.95
CA ILE A 7 31.59 -14.19 2.71
C ILE A 7 30.14 -14.58 3.01
N GLU A 8 29.91 -15.65 3.74
CA GLU A 8 28.56 -16.09 4.14
C GLU A 8 27.79 -15.01 4.91
N ALA A 9 28.46 -14.25 5.78
CA ALA A 9 27.83 -13.15 6.50
C ALA A 9 27.44 -11.99 5.56
N LEU A 10 28.24 -11.71 4.53
CA LEU A 10 27.93 -10.71 3.52
C LEU A 10 26.77 -11.15 2.62
N GLU A 11 26.76 -12.41 2.20
CA GLU A 11 25.67 -12.99 1.39
C GLU A 11 24.32 -12.90 2.12
N ARG A 12 24.28 -13.27 3.41
CA ARG A 12 23.05 -13.11 4.23
C ARG A 12 22.59 -11.66 4.33
N ARG A 13 23.53 -10.72 4.48
CA ARG A 13 23.20 -9.29 4.53
C ARG A 13 22.71 -8.78 3.19
N LEU A 14 23.30 -9.24 2.09
CA LEU A 14 22.88 -8.90 0.74
C LEU A 14 21.46 -9.41 0.49
N ALA A 15 21.16 -10.67 0.79
CA ALA A 15 19.83 -11.25 0.64
C ALA A 15 18.76 -10.43 1.37
N VAL A 16 19.00 -9.99 2.61
CA VAL A 16 18.07 -9.13 3.35
C VAL A 16 17.89 -7.77 2.67
N LEU A 17 18.91 -7.21 2.05
CA LEU A 17 18.80 -5.94 1.31
C LEU A 17 18.00 -6.11 0.01
N GLU A 18 18.23 -7.21 -0.70
CA GLU A 18 17.47 -7.57 -1.91
C GLU A 18 15.99 -7.76 -1.58
N ASP A 19 15.67 -8.49 -0.52
CA ASP A 19 14.29 -8.67 -0.03
C ASP A 19 13.60 -7.35 0.30
N LYS A 20 14.31 -6.46 0.99
CA LYS A 20 13.77 -5.11 1.29
C LYS A 20 13.53 -4.29 0.03
N ASP A 21 14.39 -4.44 -0.99
CA ASP A 21 14.21 -3.75 -2.26
C ASP A 21 13.02 -4.32 -3.04
N GLU A 22 12.83 -5.63 -3.04
CA GLU A 22 11.66 -6.28 -3.65
C GLU A 22 10.35 -5.85 -2.96
N ILE A 23 10.30 -5.79 -1.62
CA ILE A 23 9.12 -5.28 -0.90
C ILE A 23 8.88 -3.79 -1.21
N ARG A 24 9.94 -3.01 -1.40
CA ARG A 24 9.80 -1.60 -1.82
C ARG A 24 9.19 -1.52 -3.22
N ARG A 25 9.67 -2.33 -4.17
CA ARG A 25 9.12 -2.40 -5.52
C ARG A 25 7.66 -2.86 -5.52
N LEU A 26 7.30 -3.84 -4.70
CA LEU A 26 5.91 -4.28 -4.54
C LEU A 26 4.99 -3.11 -4.14
N ARG A 27 5.45 -2.24 -3.23
CA ARG A 27 4.70 -1.04 -2.84
C ARG A 27 4.65 0.00 -3.96
N ASP A 28 5.75 0.18 -4.67
CA ASP A 28 5.83 1.09 -5.82
C ASP A 28 4.92 0.62 -6.97
N ASP A 29 4.87 -0.68 -7.24
CA ASP A 29 3.98 -1.29 -8.26
C ASP A 29 2.51 -1.06 -7.91
N TYR A 30 2.11 -1.23 -6.63
CA TYR A 30 0.76 -0.92 -6.20
C TYR A 30 0.39 0.55 -6.49
N HIS A 31 1.28 1.50 -6.16
CA HIS A 31 1.02 2.92 -6.44
C HIS A 31 1.06 3.22 -7.92
N GLY A 32 1.90 2.55 -8.69
CA GLY A 32 1.92 2.60 -10.14
C GLY A 32 0.58 2.18 -10.73
N CYS A 33 0.04 1.05 -10.29
CA CYS A 33 -1.28 0.57 -10.74
C CYS A 33 -2.40 1.57 -10.40
N ILE A 34 -2.45 2.09 -9.18
CA ILE A 34 -3.43 3.11 -8.78
C ILE A 34 -3.28 4.38 -9.63
N ASN A 35 -2.05 4.90 -9.76
CA ASN A 35 -1.78 6.17 -10.43
C ASN A 35 -2.02 6.11 -11.94
N ASP A 36 -1.80 4.96 -12.55
CA ASP A 36 -1.95 4.74 -13.99
C ASP A 36 -3.32 4.17 -14.38
N GLY A 37 -4.18 3.88 -13.37
CA GLY A 37 -5.52 3.33 -13.60
C GLY A 37 -5.53 1.86 -13.99
N ARG A 38 -4.44 1.12 -13.70
CA ARG A 38 -4.29 -0.32 -13.96
C ARG A 38 -4.88 -1.15 -12.81
N PHE A 39 -6.15 -0.89 -12.50
CA PHE A 39 -6.84 -1.49 -11.34
C PHE A 39 -7.01 -3.01 -11.44
N ASP A 40 -6.98 -3.56 -12.64
CA ASP A 40 -7.08 -4.99 -12.91
C ASP A 40 -5.77 -5.76 -12.66
N GLU A 41 -4.64 -5.07 -12.56
CA GLU A 41 -3.35 -5.67 -12.24
C GLU A 41 -3.08 -5.74 -10.72
N ILE A 42 -3.82 -4.97 -9.91
CA ILE A 42 -3.58 -4.83 -8.48
C ILE A 42 -3.69 -6.16 -7.74
N VAL A 43 -4.62 -7.02 -8.14
CA VAL A 43 -4.86 -8.32 -7.49
C VAL A 43 -3.62 -9.23 -7.53
N ASP A 44 -2.75 -9.09 -8.52
CA ASP A 44 -1.54 -9.91 -8.67
C ASP A 44 -0.41 -9.53 -7.69
N LEU A 45 -0.60 -8.46 -6.93
CA LEU A 45 0.31 -8.02 -5.87
C LEU A 45 -0.05 -8.63 -4.49
N PHE A 46 -1.12 -9.41 -4.40
CA PHE A 46 -1.66 -9.96 -3.16
C PHE A 46 -1.62 -11.48 -3.12
N THR A 47 -1.49 -12.05 -1.91
CA THR A 47 -1.69 -13.48 -1.69
C THR A 47 -3.18 -13.84 -1.85
N ASP A 48 -3.49 -15.11 -2.11
CA ASP A 48 -4.87 -15.56 -2.32
C ASP A 48 -5.77 -15.35 -1.09
N ASP A 49 -5.17 -15.38 0.11
CA ASP A 49 -5.83 -15.20 1.40
C ASP A 49 -5.70 -13.77 1.96
N ALA A 50 -5.22 -12.83 1.17
CA ALA A 50 -4.88 -11.49 1.65
C ALA A 50 -6.06 -10.74 2.27
N HIS A 51 -5.72 -9.89 3.25
CA HIS A 51 -6.64 -8.95 3.90
C HIS A 51 -6.26 -7.50 3.52
N VAL A 52 -7.22 -6.76 2.99
CA VAL A 52 -7.05 -5.36 2.62
C VAL A 52 -8.07 -4.51 3.36
N GLU A 53 -7.59 -3.50 4.10
CA GLU A 53 -8.42 -2.52 4.76
C GLU A 53 -8.06 -1.11 4.28
N LEU A 54 -9.00 -0.43 3.65
CA LEU A 54 -8.85 0.93 3.14
C LEU A 54 -9.53 1.93 4.10
N GLY A 55 -9.13 1.91 5.36
CA GLY A 55 -9.69 2.72 6.41
C GLY A 55 -11.22 2.55 6.50
N TYR A 56 -11.94 3.66 6.43
CA TYR A 56 -13.42 3.65 6.45
C TYR A 56 -14.07 3.36 5.08
N LEU A 57 -13.29 3.21 4.02
CA LEU A 57 -13.83 3.11 2.65
C LEU A 57 -14.27 1.69 2.32
N ALA A 58 -13.47 0.68 2.65
CA ALA A 58 -13.73 -0.71 2.30
C ALA A 58 -12.81 -1.67 3.03
N THR A 59 -13.27 -2.92 3.17
CA THR A 59 -12.46 -4.06 3.58
C THR A 59 -12.69 -5.19 2.58
N TYR A 60 -11.61 -5.81 2.13
CA TYR A 60 -11.62 -6.95 1.21
C TYR A 60 -10.85 -8.11 1.80
N VAL A 61 -11.37 -9.31 1.70
CA VAL A 61 -10.72 -10.54 2.16
C VAL A 61 -10.70 -11.56 1.04
N GLY A 62 -9.49 -12.01 0.71
CA GLY A 62 -9.23 -12.96 -0.37
C GLY A 62 -9.22 -12.33 -1.76
N ARG A 63 -8.59 -13.06 -2.69
CA ARG A 63 -8.26 -12.61 -4.04
C ARG A 63 -9.48 -12.08 -4.81
N ASP A 64 -10.60 -12.80 -4.79
CA ASP A 64 -11.79 -12.42 -5.57
C ASP A 64 -12.41 -11.11 -5.09
N ALA A 65 -12.46 -10.90 -3.76
CA ALA A 65 -12.98 -9.65 -3.18
C ALA A 65 -12.06 -8.46 -3.49
N ILE A 66 -10.75 -8.68 -3.45
CA ILE A 66 -9.73 -7.67 -3.79
C ILE A 66 -9.85 -7.28 -5.27
N ASP A 67 -9.89 -8.26 -6.18
CA ASP A 67 -10.04 -8.00 -7.62
C ASP A 67 -11.33 -7.20 -7.92
N ALA A 68 -12.47 -7.67 -7.43
CA ALA A 68 -13.76 -7.00 -7.62
C ALA A 68 -13.75 -5.58 -7.05
N GLY A 69 -13.14 -5.39 -5.86
CA GLY A 69 -13.06 -4.10 -5.19
C GLY A 69 -12.25 -3.07 -5.96
N PHE A 70 -11.04 -3.42 -6.39
CA PHE A 70 -10.18 -2.50 -7.14
C PHE A 70 -10.69 -2.24 -8.56
N ARG A 71 -11.16 -3.25 -9.30
CA ARG A 71 -11.82 -3.05 -10.59
C ARG A 71 -13.03 -2.12 -10.46
N GLY A 72 -13.81 -2.26 -9.39
CA GLY A 72 -14.92 -1.36 -9.09
C GLY A 72 -14.52 0.09 -8.86
N MET A 73 -13.29 0.36 -8.41
CA MET A 73 -12.76 1.75 -8.34
C MET A 73 -12.53 2.32 -9.73
N GLY A 74 -11.96 1.53 -10.64
CA GLY A 74 -11.68 1.95 -12.02
C GLY A 74 -12.91 2.28 -12.86
N THR A 75 -14.06 1.73 -12.50
CA THR A 75 -15.34 1.98 -13.22
C THR A 75 -16.14 3.16 -12.67
N ARG A 76 -15.71 3.79 -11.56
CA ARG A 76 -16.42 4.92 -10.97
C ARG A 76 -16.33 6.17 -11.85
N GLU A 77 -17.46 6.69 -12.25
CA GLU A 77 -17.51 7.91 -13.06
C GLU A 77 -16.87 9.09 -12.34
N ARG A 78 -15.97 9.80 -13.03
CA ARG A 78 -15.25 10.98 -12.52
C ARG A 78 -14.46 10.73 -11.22
N PHE A 79 -13.93 9.53 -11.06
CA PHE A 79 -12.99 9.24 -10.01
C PHE A 79 -11.55 9.35 -10.51
N TYR A 80 -10.81 10.30 -9.99
CA TYR A 80 -9.40 10.51 -10.28
C TYR A 80 -8.61 10.40 -8.99
N ILE A 81 -7.52 9.63 -9.00
CA ILE A 81 -6.67 9.49 -7.83
C ILE A 81 -5.20 9.51 -8.24
N LYS A 82 -4.39 10.20 -7.45
CA LYS A 82 -2.92 10.12 -7.48
C LYS A 82 -2.43 9.97 -6.06
N GLN A 83 -1.54 9.01 -5.86
CA GLN A 83 -0.96 8.68 -4.56
C GLN A 83 0.55 8.86 -4.60
N PHE A 84 1.12 9.38 -3.53
CA PHE A 84 2.56 9.60 -3.35
C PHE A 84 2.98 8.97 -2.04
N ILE A 85 4.11 8.25 -2.06
CA ILE A 85 4.69 7.63 -0.88
C ILE A 85 5.85 8.48 -0.39
N HIS A 86 5.84 8.75 0.90
CA HIS A 86 6.94 9.36 1.63
C HIS A 86 7.50 8.30 2.56
N SER A 87 8.75 8.08 2.59
CA SER A 87 9.49 7.10 3.38
C SER A 87 8.81 5.70 3.51
N HIS A 88 9.57 4.67 3.35
CA HIS A 88 9.10 3.29 3.50
C HIS A 88 10.06 2.54 4.42
N ARG A 89 9.59 2.17 5.60
CA ARG A 89 10.33 1.37 6.58
C ARG A 89 9.95 -0.09 6.41
N ILE A 90 10.94 -0.95 6.20
CA ILE A 90 10.74 -2.36 5.91
C ILE A 90 11.58 -3.21 6.86
N ASN A 91 10.97 -4.25 7.43
CA ASN A 91 11.65 -5.32 8.16
C ASN A 91 11.36 -6.65 7.47
N VAL A 92 12.36 -7.54 7.47
CA VAL A 92 12.29 -8.87 6.87
C VAL A 92 12.79 -9.88 7.88
N ASP A 93 12.08 -10.99 8.00
CA ASP A 93 12.45 -12.16 8.80
C ASP A 93 12.07 -13.44 8.02
N GLY A 94 13.07 -14.04 7.35
CA GLY A 94 12.84 -15.18 6.46
C GLY A 94 11.91 -14.84 5.30
N ASP A 95 10.80 -15.54 5.20
CA ASP A 95 9.78 -15.37 4.17
C ASP A 95 8.63 -14.42 4.57
N ASP A 96 8.76 -13.78 5.74
CA ASP A 96 7.82 -12.79 6.24
C ASP A 96 8.45 -11.40 6.25
N GLY A 97 7.66 -10.39 5.90
CA GLY A 97 8.07 -9.00 5.89
C GLY A 97 6.99 -8.07 6.43
N THR A 98 7.40 -6.92 6.95
CA THR A 98 6.49 -5.85 7.33
C THR A 98 6.95 -4.53 6.73
N GLY A 99 5.99 -3.68 6.35
CA GLY A 99 6.25 -2.36 5.81
C GLY A 99 5.36 -1.31 6.45
N THR A 100 5.92 -0.12 6.70
CA THR A 100 5.13 1.08 7.00
C THR A 100 5.56 2.18 6.05
N SER A 101 4.62 2.72 5.29
CA SER A 101 4.86 3.84 4.38
C SER A 101 3.85 4.95 4.61
N TYR A 102 4.31 6.22 4.53
CA TYR A 102 3.43 7.36 4.67
C TYR A 102 2.85 7.76 3.32
N LEU A 103 1.55 8.08 3.33
CA LEU A 103 0.74 8.37 2.16
C LEU A 103 0.35 9.83 2.12
N GLU A 104 0.55 10.45 0.97
CA GLU A 104 -0.23 11.61 0.52
C GLU A 104 -1.02 11.20 -0.72
N ALA A 105 -2.30 11.57 -0.78
CA ALA A 105 -3.10 11.32 -1.98
C ALA A 105 -3.98 12.52 -2.30
N ARG A 106 -4.25 12.66 -3.60
CA ARG A 106 -5.21 13.63 -4.12
C ARG A 106 -6.23 12.87 -4.95
N TYR A 107 -7.49 13.08 -4.67
CA TYR A 107 -8.54 12.47 -5.48
C TYR A 107 -9.66 13.46 -5.79
N GLY A 108 -10.28 13.27 -6.94
CA GLY A 108 -11.48 13.98 -7.36
C GLY A 108 -12.68 13.06 -7.35
N ARG A 109 -13.79 13.54 -6.79
CA ARG A 109 -15.07 12.82 -6.80
C ARG A 109 -16.22 13.82 -6.85
N PHE A 110 -17.15 13.61 -7.79
CA PHE A 110 -18.37 14.45 -7.94
C PHE A 110 -18.08 15.96 -8.02
N GLY A 111 -16.98 16.34 -8.69
CA GLY A 111 -16.61 17.73 -8.88
C GLY A 111 -15.88 18.38 -7.69
N THR A 112 -15.58 17.62 -6.64
CA THR A 112 -14.80 18.09 -5.49
C THR A 112 -13.43 17.41 -5.48
N SER A 113 -12.38 18.20 -5.28
CA SER A 113 -11.00 17.71 -5.07
C SER A 113 -10.74 17.54 -3.57
N TYR A 114 -10.01 16.49 -3.21
CA TYR A 114 -9.68 16.15 -1.83
C TYR A 114 -8.19 15.94 -1.66
N LEU A 115 -7.68 16.36 -0.52
CA LEU A 115 -6.35 16.04 0.00
C LEU A 115 -6.49 14.97 1.07
N VAL A 116 -5.65 13.93 0.98
CA VAL A 116 -5.60 12.81 1.93
C VAL A 116 -4.19 12.72 2.50
N SER A 117 -4.07 12.49 3.79
CA SER A 117 -2.83 12.07 4.43
C SER A 117 -3.10 10.83 5.28
N GLY A 118 -2.11 9.94 5.33
CA GLY A 118 -2.24 8.70 6.06
C GLY A 118 -0.97 7.86 6.03
N LYS A 119 -1.15 6.58 6.27
CA LYS A 119 -0.09 5.58 6.11
C LYS A 119 -0.68 4.25 5.65
N TYR A 120 0.20 3.40 5.15
CA TYR A 120 -0.05 1.97 5.01
C TYR A 120 0.79 1.22 6.03
N ASP A 121 0.17 0.25 6.70
CA ASP A 121 0.84 -0.79 7.46
C ASP A 121 0.63 -2.11 6.73
N ASP A 122 1.74 -2.73 6.30
CA ASP A 122 1.74 -3.89 5.42
C ASP A 122 2.33 -5.10 6.11
N ILE A 123 1.78 -6.28 5.82
CA ILE A 123 2.42 -7.57 6.02
C ILE A 123 2.63 -8.19 4.64
N CYS A 124 3.86 -8.60 4.37
CA CYS A 124 4.25 -9.25 3.13
C CYS A 124 4.68 -10.68 3.41
N ARG A 125 4.45 -11.57 2.45
CA ARG A 125 4.87 -12.96 2.49
C ARG A 125 5.51 -13.33 1.17
N ARG A 126 6.58 -14.13 1.22
CA ARG A 126 7.18 -14.70 0.02
C ARG A 126 6.40 -15.96 -0.38
N VAL A 127 5.87 -15.97 -1.59
CA VAL A 127 5.14 -17.10 -2.18
C VAL A 127 5.77 -17.41 -3.52
N ASP A 128 6.22 -18.63 -3.72
CA ASP A 128 6.89 -19.07 -4.95
C ASP A 128 8.04 -18.15 -5.41
N GLY A 129 8.84 -17.68 -4.43
CA GLY A 129 9.98 -16.80 -4.64
C GLY A 129 9.63 -15.32 -4.90
N ARG A 130 8.37 -14.91 -4.81
CA ARG A 130 7.91 -13.53 -4.99
C ARG A 130 7.34 -12.96 -3.69
N TRP A 131 7.68 -11.72 -3.39
CA TRP A 131 7.04 -10.99 -2.30
C TRP A 131 5.65 -10.49 -2.71
N LEU A 132 4.63 -10.77 -1.88
CA LEU A 132 3.24 -10.35 -2.07
C LEU A 132 2.70 -9.77 -0.76
N PHE A 133 1.73 -8.87 -0.85
CA PHE A 133 0.98 -8.42 0.32
C PHE A 133 0.07 -9.55 0.83
N SER A 134 0.25 -9.96 2.07
CA SER A 134 -0.71 -10.80 2.79
C SER A 134 -1.68 -9.98 3.65
N SER A 135 -1.29 -8.74 4.01
CA SER A 135 -2.18 -7.76 4.60
C SER A 135 -1.76 -6.35 4.19
N MET A 136 -2.72 -5.49 3.91
CA MET A 136 -2.51 -4.07 3.65
C MET A 136 -3.58 -3.26 4.38
N ILE A 137 -3.17 -2.43 5.34
CA ILE A 137 -4.05 -1.59 6.12
C ILE A 137 -3.72 -0.12 5.87
N ALA A 138 -4.66 0.61 5.27
CA ALA A 138 -4.57 2.05 5.12
C ALA A 138 -5.20 2.75 6.33
N VAL A 139 -4.42 3.57 7.01
CA VAL A 139 -4.88 4.43 8.10
C VAL A 139 -4.88 5.87 7.62
N PHE A 140 -6.04 6.48 7.47
CA PHE A 140 -6.16 7.87 7.06
C PHE A 140 -6.14 8.78 8.28
N TYR A 141 -5.22 9.75 8.30
CA TYR A 141 -5.15 10.78 9.34
C TYR A 141 -6.20 11.85 9.10
N TYR A 142 -6.36 12.26 7.85
CA TYR A 142 -7.43 13.16 7.41
C TYR A 142 -7.74 12.98 5.93
N THR A 143 -8.95 13.35 5.57
CA THR A 143 -9.42 13.55 4.21
C THR A 143 -10.23 14.83 4.19
N VAL A 144 -9.71 15.85 3.52
CA VAL A 144 -10.35 17.20 3.50
C VAL A 144 -10.51 17.68 2.07
N PRO A 145 -11.57 18.46 1.77
CA PRO A 145 -11.68 19.14 0.47
C PRO A 145 -10.47 20.05 0.24
N ASP A 146 -9.98 20.12 -1.01
CA ASP A 146 -8.91 21.03 -1.40
C ASP A 146 -9.31 22.47 -1.13
N GLY A 147 -8.39 23.26 -0.54
CA GLY A 147 -8.69 24.63 -0.09
C GLY A 147 -9.32 24.76 1.31
N VAL A 148 -9.67 23.65 1.95
CA VAL A 148 -10.04 23.60 3.38
C VAL A 148 -8.82 23.16 4.17
N GLY A 149 -8.52 23.86 5.26
CA GLY A 149 -7.41 23.48 6.14
C GLY A 149 -7.65 22.14 6.85
N TRP A 150 -6.65 21.58 7.47
CA TRP A 150 -6.72 20.33 8.25
C TRP A 150 -6.39 20.59 9.72
N THR A 151 -6.98 21.61 10.29
CA THR A 151 -6.92 21.88 11.73
C THR A 151 -7.94 21.01 12.44
N GLY A 152 -7.71 20.61 13.66
CA GLY A 152 -8.42 19.57 14.42
C GLY A 152 -9.93 19.37 14.21
N ASP A 153 -10.65 20.40 13.85
CA ASP A 153 -12.10 20.34 13.64
C ASP A 153 -12.50 19.71 12.29
N GLU A 154 -11.63 19.75 11.27
CA GLU A 154 -11.90 19.16 9.95
C GLU A 154 -11.74 17.64 9.92
N LEU A 155 -11.14 17.04 10.94
CA LEU A 155 -11.12 15.58 11.11
C LEU A 155 -12.54 14.98 11.25
N HIS A 156 -13.55 15.81 11.47
CA HIS A 156 -14.96 15.39 11.44
C HIS A 156 -15.41 14.85 10.07
N TYR A 157 -14.76 15.22 8.96
CA TYR A 157 -15.03 14.63 7.65
C TYR A 157 -14.75 13.13 7.58
N LEU A 158 -13.89 12.60 8.44
CA LEU A 158 -13.62 11.18 8.55
C LEU A 158 -14.69 10.39 9.31
N LYS A 159 -15.55 11.07 10.08
CA LYS A 159 -16.55 10.44 10.94
C LYS A 159 -17.97 10.49 10.37
N ALA A 160 -18.17 11.24 9.32
CA ALA A 160 -19.48 11.42 8.73
C ALA A 160 -19.64 10.56 7.47
N LYS A 161 -20.06 9.32 7.64
CA LYS A 161 -20.97 8.51 6.80
C LYS A 161 -20.64 7.05 6.77
#